data_152b22385a35d7133495e5b608f1d77b
#
_entry.id   152b22385a35d7133495e5b608f1d77b
#
_cell.length_a   1.000
_cell.length_b   1.000
_cell.length_c   1.000
_cell.angle_alpha   90.00
_cell.angle_beta   90.00
_cell.angle_gamma   90.00
#
_symmetry.space_group_name_H-M   'P 1'
#
loop_
_entity.id
_entity.type
_entity.pdbx_description
1 polymer ?
#
loop_
_entity_poly.entity_id
_entity_poly.type
_entity_poly.pdbx_seq_one_letter_code
_entity_poly.pdbx_strand_id
1 'polypeptide(L)'
;DNMTISGETIDYGPCAYMDSYHPNTVFSSIDVNGRYAYQNQPAILVWNLAKFAESILPLIDKNEEKSIKQLTEVLQLVMPSYQEYFYKEFCQKLGLKSVNNKNIKLIEGYLKILSLESIDFTLSFRDLSKIINERLNLNDSIFAKSKDFNNWYLKWKQEINLNEISDE
;
A
#
# COMPACT_ATOMS: atom_id res chain seq x y z
N ASP A 1 13.39 6.11 -12.83
CA ASP A 1 14.45 5.13 -12.84
C ASP A 1 14.14 3.99 -11.88
N ASN A 2 14.87 2.90 -11.94
CA ASN A 2 14.67 1.70 -11.12
C ASN A 2 13.30 1.01 -11.29
N MET A 3 12.73 1.09 -12.48
CA MET A 3 11.54 0.34 -12.86
C MET A 3 11.81 -0.48 -14.12
N THR A 4 11.29 -1.70 -14.16
CA THR A 4 11.35 -2.58 -15.32
C THR A 4 9.98 -2.76 -15.94
N ILE A 5 9.94 -2.88 -17.28
CA ILE A 5 8.68 -3.13 -18.02
C ILE A 5 8.13 -4.53 -17.69
N SER A 6 9.01 -5.49 -17.34
CA SER A 6 8.60 -6.85 -16.98
C SER A 6 7.73 -6.93 -15.73
N GLY A 7 7.74 -5.90 -14.87
CA GLY A 7 7.06 -5.93 -13.58
C GLY A 7 7.70 -6.85 -12.54
N GLU A 8 8.91 -7.35 -12.81
CA GLU A 8 9.65 -8.24 -11.93
C GLU A 8 10.78 -7.50 -11.22
N THR A 9 11.09 -7.94 -10.00
CA THR A 9 12.27 -7.47 -9.27
C THR A 9 13.50 -8.14 -9.83
N ILE A 10 14.54 -7.36 -10.19
CA ILE A 10 15.79 -7.88 -10.77
C ILE A 10 16.57 -8.67 -9.72
N ASP A 11 16.73 -8.10 -8.53
CA ASP A 11 17.36 -8.74 -7.38
C ASP A 11 16.91 -8.08 -6.07
N TYR A 12 17.29 -8.67 -4.93
CA TYR A 12 17.00 -8.18 -3.59
C TYR A 12 18.24 -7.69 -2.83
N GLY A 13 19.33 -7.51 -3.48
CA GLY A 13 20.56 -7.04 -2.87
C GLY A 13 21.14 -5.82 -3.56
N PRO A 14 21.48 -4.76 -2.83
CA PRO A 14 21.05 -4.42 -1.47
C PRO A 14 19.63 -3.89 -1.43
N CYS A 15 18.83 -4.36 -0.50
CA CYS A 15 17.47 -3.87 -0.29
C CYS A 15 17.22 -3.53 1.17
N ALA A 16 16.29 -2.61 1.43
CA ALA A 16 15.83 -2.26 2.76
C ALA A 16 14.35 -2.60 2.90
N TYR A 17 14.00 -3.19 4.03
CA TYR A 17 12.62 -3.48 4.41
C TYR A 17 12.16 -2.47 5.45
N MET A 18 10.85 -2.26 5.52
CA MET A 18 10.26 -1.41 6.53
C MET A 18 10.11 -2.21 7.83
N ASP A 19 10.71 -1.70 8.91
CA ASP A 19 10.47 -2.16 10.26
C ASP A 19 9.24 -1.44 10.81
N SER A 20 9.43 -0.37 11.61
CA SER A 20 8.32 0.48 12.04
C SER A 20 7.67 1.19 10.87
N TYR A 21 6.34 1.10 10.77
CA TYR A 21 5.60 1.77 9.70
C TYR A 21 5.60 3.28 9.90
N HIS A 22 6.05 3.97 8.86
CA HIS A 22 5.83 5.41 8.75
C HIS A 22 5.73 5.83 7.27
N PRO A 23 4.76 6.68 6.89
CA PRO A 23 4.59 7.09 5.49
C PRO A 23 5.83 7.79 4.91
N ASN A 24 6.60 8.49 5.75
CA ASN A 24 7.84 9.17 5.34
C ASN A 24 9.10 8.30 5.45
N THR A 25 8.98 6.98 5.65
CA THR A 25 10.14 6.09 5.70
C THR A 25 10.92 6.18 4.39
N VAL A 26 12.23 6.49 4.51
CA VAL A 26 13.19 6.55 3.42
C VAL A 26 14.09 5.31 3.48
N PHE A 27 14.28 4.65 2.35
CA PHE A 27 14.98 3.36 2.27
C PHE A 27 16.44 3.48 1.81
N SER A 28 16.90 4.68 1.50
CA SER A 28 18.28 4.94 1.05
C SER A 28 18.85 6.21 1.67
N SER A 29 20.09 6.11 2.16
CA SER A 29 20.80 7.26 2.76
C SER A 29 21.12 8.38 1.75
N ILE A 30 21.10 8.08 0.45
CA ILE A 30 21.31 9.09 -0.60
C ILE A 30 20.04 9.86 -0.97
N ASP A 31 18.88 9.39 -0.55
CA ASP A 31 17.60 10.08 -0.74
C ASP A 31 17.34 11.11 0.36
N VAL A 32 18.18 12.13 0.41
CA VAL A 32 18.17 13.17 1.45
C VAL A 32 16.84 13.92 1.52
N ASN A 33 16.14 14.05 0.40
CA ASN A 33 14.90 14.81 0.30
C ASN A 33 13.64 13.92 0.42
N GLY A 34 13.80 12.62 0.64
CA GLY A 34 12.68 11.68 0.73
C GLY A 34 11.87 11.54 -0.58
N ARG A 35 12.51 11.75 -1.73
CA ARG A 35 11.85 11.62 -3.04
C ARG A 35 11.19 10.25 -3.19
N TYR A 36 11.84 9.20 -2.71
CA TYR A 36 11.39 7.81 -2.77
C TYR A 36 10.86 7.31 -1.41
N ALA A 37 10.47 8.22 -0.51
CA ALA A 37 9.79 7.83 0.72
C ALA A 37 8.57 6.96 0.40
N TYR A 38 8.19 6.07 1.32
CA TYR A 38 7.11 5.08 1.10
C TYR A 38 5.85 5.70 0.49
N GLN A 39 5.34 6.79 1.07
CA GLN A 39 4.15 7.47 0.57
C GLN A 39 4.33 8.15 -0.79
N ASN A 40 5.57 8.46 -1.20
CA ASN A 40 5.87 9.16 -2.45
C ASN A 40 6.04 8.20 -3.63
N GLN A 41 6.16 6.89 -3.38
CA GLN A 41 6.38 5.90 -4.45
C GLN A 41 5.32 5.92 -5.55
N PRO A 42 4.01 6.08 -5.27
CA PRO A 42 3.00 6.20 -6.32
C PRO A 42 3.21 7.42 -7.23
N ALA A 43 3.61 8.55 -6.66
CA ALA A 43 3.89 9.76 -7.45
C ALA A 43 5.12 9.58 -8.34
N ILE A 44 6.15 8.89 -7.84
CA ILE A 44 7.35 8.54 -8.61
C ILE A 44 7.03 7.52 -9.71
N LEU A 45 6.13 6.58 -9.46
CA LEU A 45 5.61 5.67 -10.50
C LEU A 45 5.04 6.47 -11.68
N VAL A 46 4.14 7.42 -11.40
CA VAL A 46 3.54 8.28 -12.45
C VAL A 46 4.61 9.07 -13.19
N TRP A 47 5.58 9.64 -12.47
CA TRP A 47 6.68 10.38 -13.06
C TRP A 47 7.52 9.50 -14.00
N ASN A 48 7.88 8.29 -13.58
CA ASN A 48 8.65 7.36 -14.41
C ASN A 48 7.88 6.94 -15.67
N LEU A 49 6.59 6.66 -15.54
CA LEU A 49 5.73 6.33 -16.68
C LEU A 49 5.57 7.52 -17.63
N ALA A 50 5.51 8.75 -17.11
CA ALA A 50 5.49 9.94 -17.95
C ALA A 50 6.81 10.08 -18.75
N LYS A 51 7.96 9.84 -18.12
CA LYS A 51 9.26 9.86 -18.83
C LYS A 51 9.39 8.74 -19.86
N PHE A 52 8.84 7.58 -19.58
CA PHE A 52 8.73 6.51 -20.56
C PHE A 52 7.83 6.92 -21.73
N ALA A 53 6.65 7.47 -21.47
CA ALA A 53 5.72 7.96 -22.47
C ALA A 53 6.37 9.02 -23.39
N GLU A 54 7.09 10.00 -22.82
CA GLU A 54 7.87 10.97 -23.58
C GLU A 54 8.85 10.30 -24.55
N SER A 55 9.52 9.24 -24.12
CA SER A 55 10.52 8.53 -24.94
C SER A 55 9.92 7.78 -26.14
N ILE A 56 8.66 7.37 -26.06
CA ILE A 56 7.98 6.59 -27.10
C ILE A 56 7.01 7.43 -27.95
N LEU A 57 6.89 8.75 -27.71
CA LEU A 57 6.01 9.65 -28.48
C LEU A 57 6.07 9.43 -29.99
N PRO A 58 7.29 9.37 -30.62
CA PRO A 58 7.40 9.20 -32.07
C PRO A 58 6.90 7.85 -32.62
N LEU A 59 6.70 6.87 -31.73
CA LEU A 59 6.26 5.51 -32.08
C LEU A 59 4.73 5.36 -32.05
N ILE A 60 4.01 6.31 -31.41
CA ILE A 60 2.56 6.20 -31.21
C ILE A 60 1.79 6.69 -32.44
N ASP A 61 2.06 7.90 -32.93
CA ASP A 61 1.43 8.45 -34.13
C ASP A 61 2.40 9.41 -34.82
N LYS A 62 2.22 9.61 -36.12
CA LYS A 62 2.99 10.60 -36.89
C LYS A 62 2.64 12.04 -36.49
N ASN A 63 1.47 12.26 -35.93
CA ASN A 63 1.03 13.53 -35.37
C ASN A 63 1.34 13.57 -33.88
N GLU A 64 2.30 14.41 -33.48
CA GLU A 64 2.78 14.53 -32.11
C GLU A 64 1.67 14.93 -31.13
N GLU A 65 0.80 15.86 -31.48
CA GLU A 65 -0.31 16.29 -30.62
C GLU A 65 -1.26 15.12 -30.31
N LYS A 66 -1.49 14.25 -31.29
CA LYS A 66 -2.32 13.05 -31.12
C LYS A 66 -1.63 12.05 -30.22
N SER A 67 -0.31 11.86 -30.36
CA SER A 67 0.48 11.00 -29.47
C SER A 67 0.43 11.50 -28.02
N ILE A 68 0.64 12.80 -27.81
CA ILE A 68 0.57 13.43 -26.48
C ILE A 68 -0.80 13.19 -25.84
N LYS A 69 -1.87 13.43 -26.59
CA LYS A 69 -3.25 13.24 -26.10
C LYS A 69 -3.47 11.79 -25.66
N GLN A 70 -3.15 10.81 -26.52
CA GLN A 70 -3.34 9.39 -26.21
C GLN A 70 -2.55 8.93 -24.98
N LEU A 71 -1.26 9.32 -24.89
CA LEU A 71 -0.42 8.96 -23.76
C LEU A 71 -0.87 9.64 -22.46
N THR A 72 -1.35 10.89 -22.54
CA THR A 72 -1.91 11.59 -21.37
C THR A 72 -3.17 10.88 -20.86
N GLU A 73 -4.07 10.47 -21.74
CA GLU A 73 -5.28 9.70 -21.36
C GLU A 73 -4.91 8.39 -20.64
N VAL A 74 -3.88 7.68 -21.10
CA VAL A 74 -3.38 6.45 -20.44
C VAL A 74 -2.75 6.77 -19.08
N LEU A 75 -1.92 7.81 -18.99
CA LEU A 75 -1.27 8.20 -17.73
C LEU A 75 -2.28 8.60 -16.65
N GLN A 76 -3.41 9.20 -17.02
CA GLN A 76 -4.48 9.57 -16.08
C GLN A 76 -5.13 8.35 -15.41
N LEU A 77 -5.01 7.15 -15.98
CA LEU A 77 -5.54 5.92 -15.39
C LEU A 77 -4.62 5.31 -14.31
N VAL A 78 -3.35 5.73 -14.24
CA VAL A 78 -2.36 5.11 -13.36
C VAL A 78 -2.73 5.27 -11.90
N MET A 79 -3.04 6.48 -11.44
CA MET A 79 -3.36 6.70 -10.02
C MET A 79 -4.68 6.05 -9.58
N PRO A 80 -5.79 6.12 -10.35
CA PRO A 80 -6.99 5.36 -10.02
C PRO A 80 -6.73 3.86 -9.92
N SER A 81 -5.99 3.27 -10.88
CA SER A 81 -5.63 1.85 -10.84
C SER A 81 -4.76 1.51 -9.64
N TYR A 82 -3.76 2.35 -9.33
CA TYR A 82 -2.94 2.16 -8.14
C TYR A 82 -3.79 2.14 -6.86
N GLN A 83 -4.72 3.08 -6.69
CA GLN A 83 -5.59 3.15 -5.52
C GLN A 83 -6.47 1.92 -5.38
N GLU A 84 -7.05 1.45 -6.50
CA GLU A 84 -7.85 0.24 -6.52
C GLU A 84 -7.04 -0.98 -6.05
N TYR A 85 -5.85 -1.20 -6.62
CA TYR A 85 -4.97 -2.31 -6.23
C TYR A 85 -4.47 -2.15 -4.79
N PHE A 86 -4.09 -0.96 -4.37
CA PHE A 86 -3.64 -0.70 -3.00
C PHE A 86 -4.69 -1.14 -1.97
N TYR A 87 -5.92 -0.67 -2.09
CA TYR A 87 -6.97 -1.05 -1.16
C TYR A 87 -7.39 -2.51 -1.28
N LYS A 88 -7.37 -3.07 -2.47
CA LYS A 88 -7.63 -4.50 -2.70
C LYS A 88 -6.62 -5.38 -1.95
N GLU A 89 -5.33 -5.09 -2.09
CA GLU A 89 -4.27 -5.82 -1.41
C GLU A 89 -4.34 -5.67 0.11
N PHE A 90 -4.65 -4.48 0.62
CA PHE A 90 -4.87 -4.29 2.05
C PHE A 90 -6.14 -4.98 2.55
N CYS A 91 -7.20 -5.03 1.78
CA CYS A 91 -8.37 -5.85 2.10
C CYS A 91 -7.97 -7.32 2.29
N GLN A 92 -7.20 -7.89 1.35
CA GLN A 92 -6.73 -9.27 1.45
C GLN A 92 -5.86 -9.48 2.71
N LYS A 93 -4.90 -8.57 2.98
CA LYS A 93 -4.04 -8.65 4.18
C LYS A 93 -4.83 -8.60 5.50
N LEU A 94 -5.95 -7.89 5.53
CA LEU A 94 -6.80 -7.72 6.70
C LEU A 94 -8.02 -8.67 6.70
N GLY A 95 -8.14 -9.61 5.75
CA GLY A 95 -9.26 -10.53 5.67
C GLY A 95 -10.60 -9.87 5.35
N LEU A 96 -10.59 -8.71 4.67
CA LEU A 96 -11.78 -7.97 4.28
C LEU A 96 -12.22 -8.39 2.86
N LYS A 97 -13.51 -8.67 2.64
CA LYS A 97 -14.02 -9.23 1.37
C LYS A 97 -13.94 -8.29 0.17
N SER A 98 -14.12 -6.99 0.37
CA SER A 98 -14.27 -6.05 -0.73
C SER A 98 -13.77 -4.65 -0.40
N VAL A 99 -13.42 -3.91 -1.43
CA VAL A 99 -13.09 -2.47 -1.31
C VAL A 99 -14.39 -1.68 -1.24
N ASN A 100 -14.64 -1.05 -0.11
CA ASN A 100 -15.75 -0.13 0.12
C ASN A 100 -15.33 0.96 1.12
N ASN A 101 -16.12 2.01 1.25
CA ASN A 101 -15.80 3.16 2.10
C ASN A 101 -15.56 2.79 3.58
N LYS A 102 -16.22 1.76 4.10
CA LYS A 102 -16.04 1.28 5.47
C LYS A 102 -14.68 0.60 5.63
N ASN A 103 -14.35 -0.29 4.70
CA ASN A 103 -13.10 -1.04 4.69
C ASN A 103 -11.89 -0.14 4.41
N ILE A 104 -12.02 0.85 3.53
CA ILE A 104 -10.99 1.88 3.33
C ILE A 104 -10.68 2.59 4.65
N LYS A 105 -11.69 3.05 5.39
CA LYS A 105 -11.49 3.68 6.71
C LYS A 105 -10.85 2.76 7.74
N LEU A 106 -11.12 1.45 7.69
CA LEU A 106 -10.45 0.47 8.55
C LEU A 106 -8.97 0.36 8.20
N ILE A 107 -8.64 0.27 6.91
CA ILE A 107 -7.25 0.21 6.42
C ILE A 107 -6.48 1.48 6.81
N GLU A 108 -7.04 2.66 6.53
CA GLU A 108 -6.41 3.94 6.87
C GLU A 108 -6.24 4.11 8.39
N GLY A 109 -7.25 3.70 9.16
CA GLY A 109 -7.18 3.69 10.62
C GLY A 109 -6.08 2.78 11.16
N TYR A 110 -5.92 1.59 10.57
CA TYR A 110 -4.85 0.67 10.91
C TYR A 110 -3.47 1.26 10.64
N LEU A 111 -3.24 1.73 9.43
CA LEU A 111 -1.97 2.35 9.03
C LEU A 111 -1.64 3.58 9.89
N LYS A 112 -2.66 4.37 10.27
CA LYS A 112 -2.49 5.50 11.18
C LYS A 112 -2.01 5.06 12.56
N ILE A 113 -2.58 4.01 13.13
CA ILE A 113 -2.15 3.44 14.42
C ILE A 113 -0.69 2.99 14.33
N LEU A 114 -0.34 2.20 13.28
CA LEU A 114 1.04 1.74 13.08
C LEU A 114 2.02 2.92 13.03
N SER A 115 1.68 3.98 12.32
CA SER A 115 2.52 5.17 12.19
C SER A 115 2.69 5.95 13.48
N LEU A 116 1.60 6.21 14.20
CA LEU A 116 1.63 7.01 15.43
C LEU A 116 2.36 6.31 16.58
N GLU A 117 2.30 4.99 16.62
CA GLU A 117 2.85 4.18 17.70
C GLU A 117 4.16 3.48 17.31
N SER A 118 4.69 3.78 16.09
CA SER A 118 5.94 3.20 15.56
C SER A 118 5.93 1.67 15.58
N ILE A 119 4.81 1.06 15.23
CA ILE A 119 4.63 -0.39 15.23
C ILE A 119 5.27 -0.99 13.96
N ASP A 120 5.96 -2.13 14.14
CA ASP A 120 6.55 -2.89 13.04
C ASP A 120 5.47 -3.32 12.03
N PHE A 121 5.72 -3.01 10.76
CA PHE A 121 4.75 -3.24 9.69
C PHE A 121 4.48 -4.73 9.46
N THR A 122 5.52 -5.54 9.37
CA THR A 122 5.40 -6.97 9.08
C THR A 122 4.86 -7.75 10.29
N LEU A 123 5.40 -7.47 11.48
CA LEU A 123 4.98 -8.15 12.71
C LEU A 123 3.55 -7.80 13.06
N SER A 124 3.05 -6.60 12.72
CA SER A 124 1.67 -6.19 12.97
C SER A 124 0.64 -7.14 12.33
N PHE A 125 0.82 -7.50 11.07
CA PHE A 125 -0.07 -8.44 10.37
C PHE A 125 0.07 -9.87 10.92
N ARG A 126 1.29 -10.27 11.30
CA ARG A 126 1.53 -11.60 11.89
C ARG A 126 0.87 -11.75 13.24
N ASP A 127 0.97 -10.74 14.10
CA ASP A 127 0.31 -10.77 15.40
C ASP A 127 -1.20 -10.65 15.27
N LEU A 128 -1.71 -9.82 14.36
CA LEU A 128 -3.14 -9.75 14.06
C LEU A 128 -3.70 -11.12 13.65
N SER A 129 -2.99 -11.86 12.79
CA SER A 129 -3.36 -13.24 12.40
C SER A 129 -3.33 -14.21 13.56
N LYS A 130 -2.36 -14.10 14.49
CA LYS A 130 -2.30 -14.94 15.68
C LYS A 130 -3.41 -14.63 16.69
N ILE A 131 -3.75 -13.34 16.86
CA ILE A 131 -4.82 -12.88 17.76
C ILE A 131 -6.18 -13.42 17.29
N ILE A 132 -6.50 -13.29 16.01
CA ILE A 132 -7.79 -13.78 15.47
C ILE A 132 -7.91 -15.31 15.56
N ASN A 133 -6.81 -16.04 15.43
CA ASN A 133 -6.74 -17.49 15.57
C ASN A 133 -6.53 -17.96 17.03
N GLU A 134 -6.68 -17.07 18.01
CA GLU A 134 -6.55 -17.35 19.46
C GLU A 134 -5.18 -17.94 19.86
N ARG A 135 -4.13 -17.73 19.05
CA ARG A 135 -2.76 -18.19 19.30
C ARG A 135 -1.91 -17.17 20.04
N LEU A 136 -2.41 -15.95 20.21
CA LEU A 136 -1.74 -14.86 20.92
C LEU A 136 -2.79 -14.00 21.62
N ASN A 137 -2.59 -13.73 22.92
CA ASN A 137 -3.41 -12.76 23.63
C ASN A 137 -3.06 -11.34 23.19
N LEU A 138 -4.05 -10.46 23.10
CA LEU A 138 -3.86 -9.07 22.75
C LEU A 138 -2.84 -8.37 23.67
N ASN A 139 -2.86 -8.70 24.96
CA ASN A 139 -1.94 -8.14 25.97
C ASN A 139 -0.48 -8.59 25.81
N ASP A 140 -0.24 -9.66 25.06
CA ASP A 140 1.10 -10.19 24.79
C ASP A 140 1.59 -9.82 23.38
N SER A 141 0.77 -9.12 22.59
CA SER A 141 1.07 -8.69 21.23
C SER A 141 1.82 -7.36 21.20
N ILE A 142 2.32 -7.00 20.03
CA ILE A 142 2.92 -5.67 19.80
C ILE A 142 1.91 -4.52 19.98
N PHE A 143 0.61 -4.82 20.04
CA PHE A 143 -0.47 -3.87 20.26
C PHE A 143 -0.87 -3.70 21.74
N ALA A 144 -0.24 -4.42 22.67
CA ALA A 144 -0.64 -4.50 24.08
C ALA A 144 -0.81 -3.14 24.78
N LYS A 145 -0.05 -2.14 24.37
CA LYS A 145 -0.07 -0.78 24.95
C LYS A 145 -0.94 0.20 24.17
N SER A 146 -1.48 -0.21 23.02
CA SER A 146 -2.24 0.67 22.14
C SER A 146 -3.70 0.76 22.54
N LYS A 147 -4.13 1.96 22.92
CA LYS A 147 -5.56 2.24 23.21
C LYS A 147 -6.37 2.34 21.90
N ASP A 148 -5.78 2.93 20.87
CA ASP A 148 -6.45 3.15 19.59
C ASP A 148 -6.64 1.84 18.85
N PHE A 149 -5.70 0.90 18.97
CA PHE A 149 -5.81 -0.42 18.39
C PHE A 149 -7.01 -1.21 18.92
N ASN A 150 -7.28 -1.18 20.22
CA ASN A 150 -8.43 -1.87 20.81
C ASN A 150 -9.74 -1.45 20.19
N ASN A 151 -9.95 -0.14 20.00
CA ASN A 151 -11.14 0.41 19.35
C ASN A 151 -11.24 0.03 17.88
N TRP A 152 -10.12 0.05 17.19
CA TRP A 152 -10.02 -0.36 15.80
C TRP A 152 -10.28 -1.86 15.64
N TYR A 153 -9.67 -2.68 16.50
CA TYR A 153 -9.79 -4.14 16.49
C TYR A 153 -11.23 -4.62 16.63
N LEU A 154 -12.00 -4.01 17.52
CA LEU A 154 -13.42 -4.37 17.69
C LEU A 154 -14.23 -4.11 16.41
N LYS A 155 -13.99 -2.99 15.73
CA LYS A 155 -14.67 -2.67 14.46
C LYS A 155 -14.24 -3.62 13.34
N TRP A 156 -12.95 -3.93 13.27
CA TRP A 156 -12.40 -4.86 12.28
C TRP A 156 -12.93 -6.27 12.49
N LYS A 157 -12.94 -6.77 13.73
CA LYS A 157 -13.48 -8.10 14.07
C LYS A 157 -14.96 -8.23 13.71
N GLN A 158 -15.76 -7.21 13.94
CA GLN A 158 -17.16 -7.19 13.51
C GLN A 158 -17.29 -7.31 11.98
N GLU A 159 -16.43 -6.65 11.22
CA GLU A 159 -16.46 -6.69 9.77
C GLU A 159 -16.08 -8.06 9.21
N ILE A 160 -15.08 -8.73 9.81
CA ILE A 160 -14.69 -10.08 9.42
C ILE A 160 -15.79 -11.08 9.75
N ASN A 161 -16.38 -11.05 10.95
CA ASN A 161 -17.44 -11.97 11.36
C ASN A 161 -18.70 -11.82 10.48
N LEU A 162 -19.04 -10.60 10.07
CA LEU A 162 -20.16 -10.37 9.12
C LEU A 162 -19.87 -11.00 7.76
N ASN A 163 -18.61 -11.13 7.40
CA ASN A 163 -18.19 -11.76 6.16
C ASN A 163 -18.33 -13.30 6.20
N GLU A 164 -18.10 -13.94 7.34
CA GLU A 164 -18.27 -15.38 7.51
C GLU A 164 -19.75 -15.80 7.43
N ILE A 165 -20.66 -15.01 8.01
CA ILE A 165 -22.11 -15.27 8.00
C ILE A 165 -22.75 -15.16 6.61
N SER A 166 -22.14 -14.42 5.69
CA SER A 166 -22.70 -14.21 4.33
C SER A 166 -22.33 -15.30 3.32
N ASP A 167 -21.52 -16.28 3.70
CA ASP A 167 -21.06 -17.39 2.83
C ASP A 167 -21.78 -18.72 3.16
N GLU A 168 -22.73 -18.74 4.13
CA GLU A 168 -23.69 -19.82 4.40
C GLU A 168 -25.04 -19.52 3.70
#